data_d517e758ebf69895ba8f9a4484be1be8
#
_entry.id   d517e758ebf69895ba8f9a4484be1be8
#
_cell.length_a   1.000
_cell.length_b   1.000
_cell.length_c   1.000
_cell.angle_alpha   90.00
_cell.angle_beta   90.00
_cell.angle_gamma   90.00
#
_symmetry.space_group_name_H-M   'P 1'
#
loop_
_entity.id
_entity.type
_entity.pdbx_description
1 polymer ?
#
loop_
_entity_poly.entity_id
_entity_poly.type
_entity_poly.pdbx_seq_one_letter_code
_entity_poly.pdbx_strand_id
1 'polypeptide(L)'
;MNKKFVEKFTAVVSAVCMISVGIASVNAAEIDDGFESVTKNAQSSDSSFPSAYSAIGYSLVDENGLPSNFSSKNLGFVTPIKAQQYNDCWAVAGTEGFETKLLKLGYPVTEMSHDHANASSTTQTNGKGWQRKYRDGGFTNIYPGYLTSWQGGAEIADVGEIDFSKNIHGDDMTADKTKYGTTKLRYLDGADSNEIKQAIIDNGSVTASYATSNKCFNNAGTTYFMPQSYDGDYVGHTISIVGWNDNLSRYRFSNGTGVLPQNNGAWLVRNSWGDNNTMGGYFWLSYEDKYIFGEKYSPNFTIDEVTEITDDMTLLQDERYGATYSFNYVDSNDITFINCFDFGENSRTLDKVLFETKSNGADYEIYYIPVRDGVPSNDESEWKSVASGKVAYSGYQSVDANGFVAPLGRGA
;
A
#
# COMPACT_ATOMS: atom_id res chain seq x y z
N MET A 1 -23.44 39.20 7.31
CA MET A 1 -23.05 38.20 8.35
C MET A 1 -22.42 37.03 7.61
N ASN A 2 -21.09 37.03 7.51
CA ASN A 2 -20.35 35.96 6.86
C ASN A 2 -20.22 34.83 7.89
N LYS A 3 -20.96 33.75 7.68
CA LYS A 3 -20.69 32.49 8.39
C LYS A 3 -19.46 31.86 7.70
N LYS A 4 -18.30 31.94 8.34
CA LYS A 4 -17.19 31.04 8.08
C LYS A 4 -17.62 29.66 8.62
N PHE A 5 -18.00 28.74 7.74
CA PHE A 5 -18.03 27.33 8.07
C PHE A 5 -16.59 26.88 8.15
N VAL A 6 -16.16 26.45 9.31
CA VAL A 6 -14.90 25.75 9.51
C VAL A 6 -15.24 24.27 9.40
N GLU A 7 -14.63 23.58 8.48
CA GLU A 7 -14.87 22.16 8.20
C GLU A 7 -13.77 21.32 8.86
N LYS A 8 -14.12 20.38 9.76
CA LYS A 8 -13.21 19.62 10.62
C LYS A 8 -13.48 18.11 10.55
N PHE A 9 -12.45 17.30 10.64
CA PHE A 9 -12.45 15.86 10.32
C PHE A 9 -12.55 14.96 11.56
N THR A 10 -13.28 13.82 11.50
CA THR A 10 -13.30 12.81 12.56
C THR A 10 -13.57 11.38 12.05
N ALA A 11 -12.65 10.45 12.28
CA ALA A 11 -12.82 9.01 12.10
C ALA A 11 -12.06 8.22 13.20
N VAL A 12 -12.55 7.06 13.65
CA VAL A 12 -12.11 6.44 14.89
C VAL A 12 -11.69 4.99 14.77
N VAL A 13 -10.50 4.60 15.31
CA VAL A 13 -9.96 3.23 15.35
C VAL A 13 -9.27 2.92 16.68
N SER A 14 -9.37 1.69 17.19
CA SER A 14 -8.86 1.22 18.50
C SER A 14 -7.52 0.48 18.45
N ALA A 15 -6.82 0.57 19.51
CA ALA A 15 -5.52 0.21 20.08
C ALA A 15 -4.58 -0.87 19.51
N VAL A 16 -3.26 -0.63 19.62
CA VAL A 16 -2.20 -1.63 19.43
C VAL A 16 -1.04 -1.47 20.43
N CYS A 17 -0.52 -2.60 20.92
CA CYS A 17 0.74 -2.71 21.68
C CYS A 17 1.87 -3.24 20.79
N MET A 18 3.08 -2.70 20.91
CA MET A 18 4.27 -3.16 20.17
C MET A 18 5.15 -4.10 20.98
N ILE A 19 5.70 -5.13 20.33
CA ILE A 19 6.80 -5.97 20.85
C ILE A 19 7.86 -6.13 19.77
N SER A 20 9.13 -5.97 20.11
CA SER A 20 10.29 -6.12 19.23
C SER A 20 10.90 -7.51 19.32
N VAL A 21 11.23 -8.17 18.19
CA VAL A 21 11.95 -9.45 18.12
C VAL A 21 13.06 -9.42 17.06
N GLY A 22 14.15 -10.11 17.38
CA GLY A 22 15.43 -10.11 16.67
C GLY A 22 15.48 -10.95 15.38
N ILE A 23 16.51 -10.70 14.60
CA ILE A 23 16.79 -11.16 13.23
C ILE A 23 17.42 -12.55 13.21
N ALA A 24 16.96 -13.45 12.34
CA ALA A 24 17.62 -14.70 11.97
C ALA A 24 18.29 -14.59 10.59
N SER A 25 19.50 -15.14 10.46
CA SER A 25 20.29 -15.12 9.22
C SER A 25 19.90 -16.25 8.27
N VAL A 26 19.72 -15.94 6.98
CA VAL A 26 19.45 -16.90 5.88
C VAL A 26 20.59 -16.87 4.87
N ASN A 27 21.06 -18.04 4.44
CA ASN A 27 22.06 -18.23 3.38
C ASN A 27 21.38 -18.14 2.01
N ALA A 28 21.88 -17.26 1.14
CA ALA A 28 21.40 -17.09 -0.23
C ALA A 28 22.12 -18.04 -1.21
N ALA A 29 21.35 -18.68 -2.09
CA ALA A 29 21.85 -19.37 -3.29
C ALA A 29 21.96 -18.36 -4.45
N GLU A 30 23.03 -18.46 -5.26
CA GLU A 30 23.27 -17.59 -6.40
C GLU A 30 22.24 -17.84 -7.52
N ILE A 31 21.51 -16.80 -7.88
CA ILE A 31 20.68 -16.74 -9.10
C ILE A 31 21.17 -15.52 -9.88
N ASP A 32 21.49 -15.67 -11.17
CA ASP A 32 21.83 -14.58 -12.07
C ASP A 32 20.54 -13.78 -12.41
N ASP A 33 20.15 -12.90 -11.51
CA ASP A 33 18.99 -12.02 -11.62
C ASP A 33 19.36 -10.61 -12.12
N GLY A 34 20.59 -10.42 -12.58
CA GLY A 34 21.11 -9.15 -13.04
C GLY A 34 21.73 -8.29 -11.94
N PHE A 35 21.82 -8.79 -10.70
CA PHE A 35 22.65 -8.19 -9.67
C PHE A 35 24.09 -8.66 -9.81
N GLU A 36 25.05 -7.73 -9.96
CA GLU A 36 26.46 -8.10 -9.85
C GLU A 36 26.75 -8.62 -8.45
N SER A 37 27.42 -9.76 -8.33
CA SER A 37 27.86 -10.30 -7.05
C SER A 37 28.81 -9.28 -6.40
N VAL A 38 28.35 -8.63 -5.33
CA VAL A 38 29.20 -7.76 -4.53
C VAL A 38 30.14 -8.63 -3.74
N THR A 39 31.39 -8.68 -4.14
CA THR A 39 32.46 -9.39 -3.40
C THR A 39 32.57 -8.79 -1.98
N LYS A 40 32.46 -9.66 -0.99
CA LYS A 40 32.67 -9.34 0.42
C LYS A 40 34.10 -8.84 0.62
N ASN A 41 34.32 -7.53 0.63
CA ASN A 41 35.49 -6.90 1.26
C ASN A 41 35.35 -5.38 1.21
N ALA A 42 34.90 -4.76 2.30
CA ALA A 42 35.42 -3.49 2.78
C ALA A 42 34.75 -3.15 4.13
N GLN A 43 35.53 -3.14 5.17
CA GLN A 43 35.20 -2.44 6.41
C GLN A 43 35.37 -0.93 6.16
N SER A 44 34.29 -0.17 6.18
CA SER A 44 34.37 1.28 6.35
C SER A 44 33.68 1.67 7.67
N SER A 45 34.40 2.43 8.47
CA SER A 45 34.01 2.89 9.79
C SER A 45 33.27 4.23 9.72
N ASP A 46 32.14 4.29 9.03
CA ASP A 46 31.29 5.47 9.07
C ASP A 46 30.00 5.18 9.84
N SER A 47 29.86 5.87 11.00
CA SER A 47 28.86 5.61 12.02
C SER A 47 27.47 6.22 11.75
N SER A 48 27.21 6.69 10.52
CA SER A 48 25.95 7.34 10.12
C SER A 48 24.93 6.40 9.46
N PHE A 49 25.30 5.13 9.22
CA PHE A 49 24.38 4.14 8.66
C PHE A 49 23.51 3.48 9.72
N PRO A 50 22.20 3.30 9.48
CA PRO A 50 21.41 2.36 10.26
C PRO A 50 22.10 0.99 10.21
N SER A 51 22.37 0.37 11.34
CA SER A 51 23.14 -0.88 11.49
C SER A 51 22.61 -2.06 10.66
N ALA A 52 21.38 -1.96 10.15
CA ALA A 52 20.76 -2.94 9.27
C ALA A 52 21.39 -3.01 7.86
N TYR A 53 21.90 -1.91 7.30
CA TYR A 53 22.44 -1.90 5.92
C TYR A 53 23.87 -2.44 5.85
N SER A 54 24.69 -2.21 6.86
CA SER A 54 26.04 -2.78 6.93
C SER A 54 26.02 -4.32 7.06
N ALA A 55 24.95 -4.87 7.61
CA ALA A 55 24.77 -6.33 7.72
C ALA A 55 24.40 -7.00 6.40
N ILE A 56 23.88 -6.25 5.40
CA ILE A 56 23.38 -6.78 4.13
C ILE A 56 24.38 -6.63 2.96
N GLY A 57 25.57 -6.06 3.20
CA GLY A 57 26.65 -5.99 2.20
C GLY A 57 26.52 -4.92 1.12
N TYR A 58 25.65 -3.93 1.29
CA TYR A 58 25.61 -2.76 0.40
C TYR A 58 26.73 -1.79 0.79
N SER A 59 27.78 -1.71 -0.03
CA SER A 59 29.01 -0.97 0.30
C SER A 59 29.14 0.39 -0.38
N LEU A 60 28.26 0.73 -1.32
CA LEU A 60 28.27 2.01 -2.04
C LEU A 60 26.90 2.65 -1.98
N VAL A 61 26.84 3.85 -1.42
CA VAL A 61 25.65 4.68 -1.36
C VAL A 61 25.89 5.98 -2.12
N ASP A 62 24.82 6.55 -2.65
CA ASP A 62 24.82 7.87 -3.27
C ASP A 62 24.87 8.99 -2.21
N GLU A 63 24.80 10.25 -2.65
CA GLU A 63 24.75 11.43 -1.79
C GLU A 63 23.53 11.49 -0.86
N ASN A 64 22.48 10.73 -1.15
CA ASN A 64 21.27 10.60 -0.34
C ASN A 64 21.32 9.40 0.62
N GLY A 65 22.42 8.66 0.63
CA GLY A 65 22.58 7.46 1.46
C GLY A 65 21.89 6.22 0.87
N LEU A 66 21.49 6.23 -0.41
CA LEU A 66 20.81 5.12 -1.08
C LEU A 66 21.82 4.23 -1.82
N PRO A 67 21.71 2.89 -1.71
CA PRO A 67 22.56 1.98 -2.49
C PRO A 67 22.21 2.04 -3.98
N SER A 68 23.20 1.80 -4.85
CA SER A 68 22.98 1.78 -6.31
C SER A 68 22.10 0.60 -6.77
N ASN A 69 21.88 -0.39 -5.95
CA ASN A 69 20.93 -1.47 -6.17
C ASN A 69 20.38 -2.00 -4.83
N PHE A 70 19.17 -2.54 -4.87
CA PHE A 70 18.49 -3.13 -3.70
C PHE A 70 17.49 -4.19 -4.16
N SER A 71 17.28 -5.23 -3.36
CA SER A 71 16.30 -6.28 -3.66
C SER A 71 15.72 -6.89 -2.39
N SER A 72 14.45 -6.66 -2.12
CA SER A 72 13.70 -7.36 -1.07
C SER A 72 13.61 -8.87 -1.32
N LYS A 73 13.65 -9.29 -2.61
CA LYS A 73 13.74 -10.71 -3.00
C LYS A 73 15.00 -11.35 -2.43
N ASN A 74 16.16 -10.72 -2.66
CA ASN A 74 17.45 -11.26 -2.21
C ASN A 74 17.59 -11.26 -0.68
N LEU A 75 16.82 -10.40 0.00
CA LEU A 75 16.76 -10.35 1.46
C LEU A 75 15.76 -11.35 2.07
N GLY A 76 15.02 -12.08 1.24
CA GLY A 76 14.03 -13.04 1.72
C GLY A 76 12.72 -12.43 2.20
N PHE A 77 12.41 -11.19 1.80
CA PHE A 77 11.17 -10.50 2.20
C PHE A 77 10.01 -10.71 1.21
N VAL A 78 10.07 -11.74 0.38
CA VAL A 78 9.02 -12.05 -0.58
C VAL A 78 8.52 -13.48 -0.41
N THR A 79 7.23 -13.68 -0.57
CA THR A 79 6.57 -14.99 -0.67
C THR A 79 6.75 -15.58 -2.08
N PRO A 80 6.34 -16.83 -2.39
CA PRO A 80 6.33 -17.35 -3.74
C PRO A 80 5.57 -16.46 -4.73
N ILE A 81 5.97 -16.51 -6.01
CA ILE A 81 5.28 -15.79 -7.09
C ILE A 81 3.83 -16.27 -7.22
N LYS A 82 2.93 -15.30 -7.35
CA LYS A 82 1.51 -15.55 -7.58
C LYS A 82 1.16 -15.52 -9.06
N ALA A 83 0.07 -16.18 -9.43
CA ALA A 83 -0.49 -16.15 -10.78
C ALA A 83 -1.95 -15.68 -10.70
N GLN A 84 -2.24 -14.48 -11.18
CA GLN A 84 -3.61 -14.00 -11.29
C GLN A 84 -4.42 -14.88 -12.23
N GLN A 85 -5.66 -15.17 -11.87
CA GLN A 85 -6.57 -15.93 -12.71
C GLN A 85 -7.52 -15.04 -13.52
N TYR A 86 -7.73 -13.81 -13.05
CA TYR A 86 -8.68 -12.83 -13.62
C TYR A 86 -8.00 -11.47 -13.81
N ASN A 87 -8.77 -10.41 -13.95
CA ASN A 87 -8.27 -9.03 -14.05
C ASN A 87 -8.00 -8.42 -12.65
N ASP A 88 -7.39 -9.17 -11.77
CA ASP A 88 -7.19 -8.89 -10.35
C ASP A 88 -5.72 -8.57 -9.98
N CYS A 89 -4.93 -8.12 -10.95
CA CYS A 89 -3.53 -7.72 -10.73
C CYS A 89 -3.37 -6.73 -9.55
N TRP A 90 -4.34 -5.84 -9.34
CA TRP A 90 -4.35 -4.91 -8.22
C TRP A 90 -4.42 -5.64 -6.86
N ALA A 91 -5.22 -6.71 -6.77
CA ALA A 91 -5.34 -7.53 -5.56
C ALA A 91 -4.07 -8.36 -5.33
N VAL A 92 -3.51 -8.95 -6.39
CA VAL A 92 -2.25 -9.70 -6.31
C VAL A 92 -1.12 -8.79 -5.86
N ALA A 93 -0.88 -7.67 -6.55
CA ALA A 93 0.22 -6.77 -6.24
C ALA A 93 0.09 -6.14 -4.85
N GLY A 94 -1.13 -5.78 -4.43
CA GLY A 94 -1.39 -5.29 -3.07
C GLY A 94 -1.10 -6.36 -2.02
N THR A 95 -1.55 -7.61 -2.24
CA THR A 95 -1.29 -8.74 -1.35
C THR A 95 0.21 -9.02 -1.24
N GLU A 96 0.92 -9.05 -2.37
CA GLU A 96 2.38 -9.20 -2.40
C GLU A 96 3.11 -8.09 -1.63
N GLY A 97 2.64 -6.86 -1.75
CA GLY A 97 3.18 -5.73 -0.99
C GLY A 97 2.96 -5.88 0.51
N PHE A 98 1.79 -6.33 0.91
CA PHE A 98 1.46 -6.55 2.32
C PHE A 98 2.26 -7.72 2.93
N GLU A 99 2.36 -8.85 2.24
CA GLU A 99 3.20 -9.98 2.63
C GLU A 99 4.67 -9.55 2.80
N THR A 100 5.19 -8.75 1.86
CA THR A 100 6.56 -8.23 1.92
C THR A 100 6.79 -7.36 3.14
N LYS A 101 5.83 -6.49 3.48
CA LYS A 101 5.89 -5.67 4.69
C LYS A 101 5.89 -6.52 5.96
N LEU A 102 5.02 -7.52 6.04
CA LEU A 102 4.94 -8.43 7.19
C LEU A 102 6.25 -9.21 7.37
N LEU A 103 6.79 -9.81 6.30
CA LEU A 103 8.06 -10.53 6.33
C LEU A 103 9.21 -9.62 6.78
N LYS A 104 9.25 -8.39 6.29
CA LYS A 104 10.25 -7.41 6.70
C LYS A 104 10.16 -7.05 8.18
N LEU A 105 8.97 -7.04 8.76
CA LEU A 105 8.73 -6.83 10.18
C LEU A 105 8.99 -8.08 11.03
N GLY A 106 9.27 -9.23 10.39
CA GLY A 106 9.56 -10.50 11.07
C GLY A 106 8.33 -11.31 11.47
N TYR A 107 7.14 -10.96 10.95
CA TYR A 107 5.96 -11.77 11.17
C TYR A 107 6.07 -13.12 10.42
N PRO A 108 5.62 -14.23 11.02
CA PRO A 108 5.52 -15.49 10.32
C PRO A 108 4.39 -15.42 9.30
N VAL A 109 4.73 -15.17 8.03
CA VAL A 109 3.74 -15.05 6.97
C VAL A 109 3.65 -16.35 6.21
N THR A 110 2.45 -16.89 6.18
CA THR A 110 2.00 -17.82 5.15
C THR A 110 1.47 -17.02 3.95
N GLU A 111 1.08 -17.68 2.88
CA GLU A 111 0.53 -16.96 1.73
C GLU A 111 -0.84 -16.35 2.05
N MET A 112 -1.01 -15.06 1.75
CA MET A 112 -2.30 -14.37 1.86
C MET A 112 -3.11 -14.51 0.58
N SER A 113 -4.43 -14.53 0.74
CA SER A 113 -5.39 -14.71 -0.33
C SER A 113 -5.68 -13.40 -1.08
N HIS A 114 -5.13 -13.24 -2.28
CA HIS A 114 -5.54 -12.18 -3.18
C HIS A 114 -6.97 -12.39 -3.71
N ASP A 115 -7.41 -13.64 -3.81
CA ASP A 115 -8.79 -14.00 -4.17
C ASP A 115 -9.79 -13.48 -3.14
N HIS A 116 -9.45 -13.55 -1.85
CA HIS A 116 -10.30 -12.97 -0.80
C HIS A 116 -10.39 -11.45 -0.94
N ALA A 117 -9.29 -10.75 -1.25
CA ALA A 117 -9.31 -9.32 -1.53
C ALA A 117 -10.19 -8.99 -2.76
N ASN A 118 -10.05 -9.78 -3.82
CA ASN A 118 -10.87 -9.64 -5.03
C ASN A 118 -12.36 -9.85 -4.74
N ALA A 119 -12.72 -10.92 -4.02
CA ALA A 119 -14.10 -11.27 -3.68
C ALA A 119 -14.73 -10.25 -2.72
N SER A 120 -14.04 -9.85 -1.65
CA SER A 120 -14.51 -8.84 -0.68
C SER A 120 -14.85 -7.50 -1.33
N SER A 121 -14.17 -7.17 -2.42
CA SER A 121 -14.36 -5.92 -3.17
C SER A 121 -15.41 -6.04 -4.29
N THR A 122 -16.23 -7.07 -4.33
CA THR A 122 -17.35 -7.16 -5.26
C THR A 122 -18.60 -6.44 -4.74
N THR A 123 -19.58 -6.23 -5.61
CA THR A 123 -20.89 -5.65 -5.22
C THR A 123 -21.54 -6.49 -4.12
N GLN A 124 -22.06 -5.83 -3.09
CA GLN A 124 -22.83 -6.48 -2.02
C GLN A 124 -24.22 -6.92 -2.49
N THR A 125 -24.85 -7.84 -1.76
CA THR A 125 -26.22 -8.31 -2.03
C THR A 125 -27.26 -7.18 -2.05
N ASN A 126 -27.03 -6.12 -1.24
CA ASN A 126 -27.86 -4.91 -1.21
C ASN A 126 -27.55 -3.89 -2.33
N GLY A 127 -26.64 -4.22 -3.25
CA GLY A 127 -26.21 -3.36 -4.35
C GLY A 127 -25.22 -2.24 -3.96
N LYS A 128 -24.75 -2.20 -2.72
CA LYS A 128 -23.73 -1.25 -2.25
C LYS A 128 -22.31 -1.77 -2.54
N GLY A 129 -21.31 -0.97 -2.22
CA GLY A 129 -19.90 -1.29 -2.39
C GLY A 129 -19.39 -1.00 -3.79
N TRP A 130 -18.27 -1.59 -4.14
CA TRP A 130 -17.71 -1.47 -5.47
C TRP A 130 -18.62 -2.14 -6.50
N GLN A 131 -19.07 -1.39 -7.52
CA GLN A 131 -19.96 -1.89 -8.59
C GLN A 131 -19.18 -2.78 -9.56
N ARG A 132 -18.70 -3.93 -9.09
CA ARG A 132 -17.87 -4.87 -9.86
C ARG A 132 -18.16 -6.33 -9.49
N LYS A 133 -17.83 -7.22 -10.42
CA LYS A 133 -17.75 -8.67 -10.23
C LYS A 133 -16.29 -9.09 -10.11
N TYR A 134 -16.03 -10.27 -9.59
CA TYR A 134 -14.66 -10.79 -9.39
C TYR A 134 -13.83 -10.90 -10.69
N ARG A 135 -14.47 -11.02 -11.87
CA ARG A 135 -13.80 -11.06 -13.19
C ARG A 135 -13.54 -9.69 -13.79
N ASP A 136 -14.18 -8.66 -13.25
CA ASP A 136 -13.96 -7.30 -13.70
C ASP A 136 -12.60 -6.82 -13.22
N GLY A 137 -11.99 -5.89 -13.94
CA GLY A 137 -10.80 -5.20 -13.45
C GLY A 137 -11.08 -4.43 -12.16
N GLY A 138 -10.04 -3.91 -11.56
CA GLY A 138 -10.12 -3.05 -10.40
C GLY A 138 -9.11 -1.93 -10.50
N PHE A 139 -9.06 -1.12 -9.46
CA PHE A 139 -8.15 0.00 -9.32
C PHE A 139 -7.25 -0.21 -8.11
N THR A 140 -6.08 0.39 -8.14
CA THR A 140 -5.09 0.25 -7.07
C THR A 140 -5.61 0.70 -5.70
N ASN A 141 -6.51 1.70 -5.66
CA ASN A 141 -7.12 2.22 -4.43
C ASN A 141 -8.08 1.24 -3.72
N ILE A 142 -8.52 0.16 -4.38
CA ILE A 142 -9.39 -0.84 -3.74
C ILE A 142 -8.63 -1.58 -2.63
N TYR A 143 -7.36 -1.91 -2.86
CA TYR A 143 -6.57 -2.67 -1.89
C TYR A 143 -6.27 -1.91 -0.58
N PRO A 144 -5.89 -0.62 -0.60
CA PRO A 144 -5.86 0.21 0.60
C PRO A 144 -7.16 0.18 1.42
N GLY A 145 -8.30 0.35 0.78
CA GLY A 145 -9.60 0.26 1.45
C GLY A 145 -9.87 -1.10 2.08
N TYR A 146 -9.51 -2.19 1.41
CA TYR A 146 -9.62 -3.55 1.92
C TYR A 146 -8.77 -3.77 3.19
N LEU A 147 -7.54 -3.26 3.22
CA LEU A 147 -6.67 -3.38 4.40
C LEU A 147 -7.08 -2.47 5.55
N THR A 148 -7.41 -1.20 5.26
CA THR A 148 -7.73 -0.20 6.30
C THR A 148 -9.09 -0.44 6.94
N SER A 149 -9.99 -1.13 6.24
CA SER A 149 -11.29 -1.55 6.77
C SER A 149 -11.25 -2.88 7.52
N TRP A 150 -10.08 -3.46 7.71
CA TRP A 150 -9.85 -4.75 8.37
C TRP A 150 -10.62 -5.93 7.74
N GLN A 151 -10.95 -5.81 6.45
CA GLN A 151 -11.52 -6.92 5.69
C GLN A 151 -10.45 -7.92 5.22
N GLY A 152 -9.17 -7.50 5.24
CA GLY A 152 -8.02 -8.26 4.75
C GLY A 152 -6.77 -8.02 5.58
N GLY A 153 -5.77 -8.58 5.16
CA GLY A 153 -4.86 -9.63 5.06
C GLY A 153 -5.30 -11.00 5.54
N ALA A 154 -6.17 -11.65 4.80
CA ALA A 154 -6.61 -13.00 5.15
C ALA A 154 -5.63 -14.04 4.60
N GLU A 155 -5.16 -14.96 5.44
CA GLU A 155 -4.31 -16.07 5.02
C GLU A 155 -5.12 -17.14 4.27
N ILE A 156 -4.55 -17.72 3.20
CA ILE A 156 -5.19 -18.81 2.45
C ILE A 156 -5.56 -19.97 3.38
N ALA A 157 -4.71 -20.26 4.37
CA ALA A 157 -4.95 -21.31 5.36
C ALA A 157 -6.22 -21.11 6.20
N ASP A 158 -6.62 -19.85 6.42
CA ASP A 158 -7.77 -19.50 7.24
C ASP A 158 -9.07 -19.35 6.43
N VAL A 159 -9.00 -18.82 5.21
CA VAL A 159 -10.18 -18.56 4.37
C VAL A 159 -10.43 -19.65 3.32
N GLY A 160 -9.42 -20.46 3.01
CA GLY A 160 -9.50 -21.47 1.97
C GLY A 160 -9.50 -20.91 0.54
N GLU A 161 -9.74 -21.77 -0.44
CA GLU A 161 -9.91 -21.37 -1.83
C GLU A 161 -11.30 -20.77 -2.06
N ILE A 162 -11.35 -19.66 -2.79
CA ILE A 162 -12.61 -19.03 -3.16
C ILE A 162 -13.19 -19.71 -4.40
N ASP A 163 -14.41 -20.24 -4.29
CA ASP A 163 -15.09 -20.90 -5.39
C ASP A 163 -15.79 -19.88 -6.31
N PHE A 164 -15.08 -19.37 -7.28
CA PHE A 164 -15.58 -18.42 -8.27
C PHE A 164 -16.56 -19.01 -9.30
N SER A 165 -16.92 -20.28 -9.20
CA SER A 165 -18.05 -20.82 -9.98
C SER A 165 -19.41 -20.34 -9.44
N LYS A 166 -19.46 -19.89 -8.19
CA LYS A 166 -20.63 -19.33 -7.53
C LYS A 166 -20.78 -17.84 -7.81
N ASN A 167 -22.00 -17.34 -7.60
CA ASN A 167 -22.21 -15.90 -7.59
C ASN A 167 -21.75 -15.37 -6.22
N ILE A 168 -20.67 -14.58 -6.21
CA ILE A 168 -20.01 -14.06 -5.02
C ILE A 168 -20.35 -12.59 -4.86
N HIS A 169 -20.73 -12.21 -3.65
CA HIS A 169 -20.96 -10.84 -3.23
C HIS A 169 -19.97 -10.45 -2.14
N GLY A 170 -19.61 -9.18 -2.07
CA GLY A 170 -18.61 -8.68 -1.13
C GLY A 170 -18.95 -8.94 0.34
N ASP A 171 -20.23 -8.99 0.68
CA ASP A 171 -20.74 -9.31 2.03
C ASP A 171 -20.77 -10.81 2.36
N ASP A 172 -20.48 -11.69 1.40
CA ASP A 172 -20.27 -13.12 1.64
C ASP A 172 -18.89 -13.41 2.28
N MET A 173 -17.97 -12.43 2.15
CA MET A 173 -16.60 -12.53 2.69
C MET A 173 -16.59 -12.04 4.14
N THR A 174 -16.14 -12.89 5.03
CA THR A 174 -16.09 -12.57 6.46
C THR A 174 -14.74 -11.98 6.85
N ALA A 175 -14.78 -10.95 7.69
CA ALA A 175 -13.58 -10.30 8.25
C ALA A 175 -13.10 -10.96 9.55
N ASP A 176 -13.84 -11.94 10.08
CA ASP A 176 -13.60 -12.60 11.38
C ASP A 176 -12.33 -13.46 11.42
N LYS A 177 -11.67 -13.64 10.27
CA LYS A 177 -10.41 -14.39 10.16
C LYS A 177 -9.21 -13.51 9.78
N THR A 178 -9.39 -12.21 9.77
CA THR A 178 -8.31 -11.28 9.48
C THR A 178 -7.44 -11.08 10.71
N LYS A 179 -6.16 -11.42 10.61
CA LYS A 179 -5.19 -11.26 11.71
C LYS A 179 -4.43 -9.93 11.63
N TYR A 180 -4.29 -9.40 10.44
CA TYR A 180 -3.48 -8.22 10.17
C TYR A 180 -4.23 -7.25 9.27
N GLY A 181 -4.11 -5.97 9.57
CA GLY A 181 -4.58 -4.87 8.73
C GLY A 181 -3.53 -3.78 8.64
N THR A 182 -3.90 -2.63 8.12
CA THR A 182 -3.07 -1.43 8.17
C THR A 182 -3.84 -0.24 8.72
N THR A 183 -3.15 0.65 9.37
CA THR A 183 -3.67 1.95 9.81
C THR A 183 -2.95 3.09 9.12
N LYS A 184 -1.87 2.80 8.36
CA LYS A 184 -1.11 3.82 7.66
C LYS A 184 -0.48 3.29 6.39
N LEU A 185 -0.74 3.97 5.30
CA LEU A 185 -0.08 3.78 4.02
C LEU A 185 0.08 5.12 3.31
N ARG A 186 1.13 5.22 2.53
CA ARG A 186 1.57 6.45 1.87
C ARG A 186 1.38 6.31 0.37
N TYR A 187 0.83 7.37 -0.25
CA TYR A 187 0.79 7.50 -1.69
C TYR A 187 2.10 8.07 -2.23
N LEU A 188 2.51 7.59 -3.39
CA LEU A 188 3.77 7.91 -4.04
C LEU A 188 3.56 8.46 -5.46
N ASP A 189 2.38 9.00 -5.73
CA ASP A 189 2.08 9.63 -7.02
C ASP A 189 2.91 10.90 -7.17
N GLY A 190 3.68 10.99 -8.27
CA GLY A 190 4.60 12.08 -8.50
C GLY A 190 5.85 12.11 -7.61
N ALA A 191 6.06 11.07 -6.79
CA ALA A 191 7.29 10.92 -6.01
C ALA A 191 8.52 10.78 -6.92
N ASP A 192 9.64 11.33 -6.50
CA ASP A 192 10.90 11.12 -7.21
C ASP A 192 11.50 9.72 -6.93
N SER A 193 12.51 9.35 -7.71
CA SER A 193 13.11 8.02 -7.60
C SER A 193 13.71 7.74 -6.21
N ASN A 194 14.19 8.76 -5.49
CA ASN A 194 14.78 8.60 -4.17
C ASN A 194 13.71 8.34 -3.11
N GLU A 195 12.57 9.04 -3.20
CA GLU A 195 11.41 8.78 -2.33
C GLU A 195 10.87 7.36 -2.53
N ILE A 196 10.80 6.90 -3.79
CA ILE A 196 10.37 5.53 -4.11
C ILE A 196 11.38 4.50 -3.58
N LYS A 197 12.68 4.70 -3.80
CA LYS A 197 13.74 3.85 -3.26
C LYS A 197 13.70 3.79 -1.74
N GLN A 198 13.53 4.93 -1.08
CA GLN A 198 13.40 4.99 0.37
C GLN A 198 12.17 4.23 0.85
N ALA A 199 11.03 4.36 0.17
CA ALA A 199 9.82 3.61 0.49
C ALA A 199 10.02 2.08 0.37
N ILE A 200 10.76 1.61 -0.64
CA ILE A 200 11.12 0.20 -0.78
C ILE A 200 12.06 -0.25 0.35
N ILE A 201 13.04 0.59 0.71
CA ILE A 201 13.91 0.32 1.84
C ILE A 201 13.11 0.21 3.14
N ASP A 202 12.22 1.15 3.43
CA ASP A 202 11.46 1.23 4.69
C ASP A 202 10.41 0.12 4.80
N ASN A 203 9.78 -0.23 3.68
CA ASN A 203 8.57 -1.05 3.67
C ASN A 203 8.72 -2.37 2.90
N GLY A 204 9.81 -2.54 2.15
CA GLY A 204 10.10 -3.74 1.37
C GLY A 204 9.56 -3.68 -0.06
N SER A 205 8.49 -2.93 -0.32
CA SER A 205 7.89 -2.83 -1.65
C SER A 205 7.06 -1.57 -1.84
N VAL A 206 6.78 -1.28 -3.11
CA VAL A 206 5.80 -0.29 -3.56
C VAL A 206 4.84 -0.96 -4.54
N THR A 207 3.54 -0.84 -4.28
CA THR A 207 2.49 -1.24 -5.24
C THR A 207 2.27 -0.10 -6.22
N ALA A 208 2.49 -0.38 -7.50
CA ALA A 208 2.41 0.63 -8.56
C ALA A 208 1.68 0.09 -9.79
N SER A 209 1.12 0.99 -10.59
CA SER A 209 0.48 0.65 -11.85
C SER A 209 1.16 1.33 -13.03
N TYR A 210 1.16 0.66 -14.15
CA TYR A 210 1.71 1.13 -15.41
C TYR A 210 0.87 0.64 -16.59
N ALA A 211 1.17 1.13 -17.80
CA ALA A 211 0.58 0.58 -19.02
C ALA A 211 1.44 -0.57 -19.54
N THR A 212 0.84 -1.73 -19.82
CA THR A 212 1.55 -2.89 -20.37
C THR A 212 1.13 -3.20 -21.80
N SER A 213 2.11 -3.56 -22.63
CA SER A 213 1.96 -4.05 -24.00
C SER A 213 3.05 -5.06 -24.32
N ASN A 214 2.69 -6.16 -24.97
CA ASN A 214 3.69 -7.18 -25.34
C ASN A 214 4.81 -6.66 -26.22
N LYS A 215 4.56 -5.60 -27.01
CA LYS A 215 5.58 -4.96 -27.85
C LYS A 215 6.68 -4.24 -27.05
N CYS A 216 6.40 -3.89 -25.80
CA CYS A 216 7.31 -3.16 -24.94
C CYS A 216 8.16 -4.07 -24.05
N PHE A 217 7.91 -5.39 -24.07
CA PHE A 217 8.82 -6.38 -23.47
C PHE A 217 9.97 -6.72 -24.45
N ASN A 218 11.13 -7.06 -23.92
CA ASN A 218 12.15 -7.76 -24.68
C ASN A 218 11.69 -9.20 -25.01
N ASN A 219 12.37 -9.88 -25.92
CA ASN A 219 11.98 -11.23 -26.35
C ASN A 219 12.01 -12.28 -25.24
N ALA A 220 12.77 -12.06 -24.18
CA ALA A 220 12.87 -12.96 -23.04
C ALA A 220 11.81 -12.68 -21.93
N GLY A 221 11.03 -11.60 -22.06
CA GLY A 221 10.07 -11.18 -21.05
C GLY A 221 10.71 -10.73 -19.72
N THR A 222 11.96 -10.28 -19.76
CA THR A 222 12.75 -9.94 -18.57
C THR A 222 13.02 -8.45 -18.40
N THR A 223 12.77 -7.64 -19.43
CA THR A 223 12.86 -6.18 -19.37
C THR A 223 11.69 -5.54 -20.08
N TYR A 224 11.21 -4.43 -19.54
CA TYR A 224 10.07 -3.67 -20.07
C TYR A 224 10.38 -2.18 -20.16
N PHE A 225 10.04 -1.59 -21.31
CA PHE A 225 10.11 -0.15 -21.52
C PHE A 225 9.08 0.30 -22.56
N MET A 226 8.16 1.16 -22.17
CA MET A 226 7.25 1.86 -23.08
C MET A 226 7.74 3.28 -23.30
N PRO A 227 8.25 3.63 -24.52
CA PRO A 227 8.74 4.98 -24.78
C PRO A 227 7.58 5.99 -24.84
N GLN A 228 7.90 7.28 -24.60
CA GLN A 228 6.92 8.37 -24.68
C GLN A 228 6.20 8.45 -26.05
N SER A 229 6.89 8.06 -27.12
CA SER A 229 6.36 8.03 -28.49
C SER A 229 5.46 6.84 -28.81
N TYR A 230 5.28 5.87 -27.87
CA TYR A 230 4.44 4.71 -28.11
C TYR A 230 2.97 5.11 -28.23
N ASP A 231 2.34 4.75 -29.35
CA ASP A 231 0.94 5.04 -29.72
C ASP A 231 0.10 3.77 -29.98
N GLY A 232 0.68 2.58 -29.76
CA GLY A 232 -0.01 1.31 -29.92
C GLY A 232 -0.90 0.94 -28.74
N ASP A 233 -1.58 -0.22 -28.86
CA ASP A 233 -2.49 -0.73 -27.85
C ASP A 233 -1.76 -1.13 -26.56
N TYR A 234 -2.38 -0.81 -25.42
CA TYR A 234 -1.90 -1.19 -24.09
C TYR A 234 -3.08 -1.34 -23.12
N VAL A 235 -2.86 -2.01 -22.01
CA VAL A 235 -3.79 -2.14 -20.89
C VAL A 235 -3.13 -1.70 -19.60
N GLY A 236 -3.93 -1.25 -18.62
CA GLY A 236 -3.44 -0.99 -17.27
C GLY A 236 -3.05 -2.29 -16.57
N HIS A 237 -1.96 -2.26 -15.81
CA HIS A 237 -1.50 -3.40 -15.02
C HIS A 237 -0.88 -2.93 -13.72
N THR A 238 -1.20 -3.61 -12.62
CA THR A 238 -0.67 -3.32 -11.30
C THR A 238 0.37 -4.36 -10.91
N ILE A 239 1.47 -3.90 -10.31
CA ILE A 239 2.67 -4.67 -10.00
C ILE A 239 3.19 -4.33 -8.60
N SER A 240 4.01 -5.21 -8.04
CA SER A 240 4.77 -4.95 -6.82
C SER A 240 6.24 -4.67 -7.18
N ILE A 241 6.74 -3.49 -6.85
CA ILE A 241 8.15 -3.12 -7.04
C ILE A 241 8.89 -3.45 -5.76
N VAL A 242 9.91 -4.31 -5.85
CA VAL A 242 10.62 -4.88 -4.71
C VAL A 242 12.12 -4.57 -4.70
N GLY A 243 12.56 -3.68 -5.59
CA GLY A 243 13.96 -3.30 -5.66
C GLY A 243 14.28 -2.44 -6.88
N TRP A 244 15.56 -2.20 -7.10
CA TRP A 244 16.08 -1.45 -8.25
C TRP A 244 17.54 -1.78 -8.54
N ASN A 245 18.01 -1.38 -9.73
CA ASN A 245 19.42 -1.37 -10.10
C ASN A 245 19.71 -0.14 -11.01
N ASP A 246 20.43 0.86 -10.48
CA ASP A 246 20.78 2.08 -11.19
C ASP A 246 21.74 1.85 -12.37
N ASN A 247 22.48 0.77 -12.30
CA ASN A 247 23.50 0.42 -13.32
C ASN A 247 22.96 -0.55 -14.38
N LEU A 248 21.70 -0.97 -14.31
CA LEU A 248 21.14 -1.89 -15.30
C LEU A 248 21.20 -1.25 -16.68
N SER A 249 21.94 -1.89 -17.59
CA SER A 249 22.21 -1.34 -18.91
C SER A 249 20.95 -1.09 -19.73
N ARG A 250 20.77 0.14 -20.24
CA ARG A 250 19.69 0.53 -21.15
C ARG A 250 19.55 -0.36 -22.38
N TYR A 251 20.63 -0.98 -22.83
CA TYR A 251 20.64 -1.87 -24.00
C TYR A 251 19.90 -3.19 -23.77
N ARG A 252 19.63 -3.56 -22.52
CA ARG A 252 18.80 -4.73 -22.20
C ARG A 252 17.32 -4.54 -22.56
N PHE A 253 16.88 -3.30 -22.75
CA PHE A 253 15.49 -2.93 -23.07
C PHE A 253 15.15 -2.94 -24.56
N SER A 254 15.98 -3.59 -25.40
CA SER A 254 15.66 -3.78 -26.81
C SER A 254 14.37 -4.59 -26.95
N ASN A 255 13.34 -3.97 -27.54
CA ASN A 255 12.00 -4.53 -27.66
C ASN A 255 11.39 -4.21 -29.04
N GLY A 256 10.11 -4.61 -29.25
CA GLY A 256 9.40 -4.44 -30.52
C GLY A 256 9.11 -2.99 -30.92
N THR A 257 9.39 -1.99 -30.06
CA THR A 257 9.22 -0.57 -30.40
C THR A 257 10.42 -0.02 -31.15
N GLY A 258 11.59 -0.67 -31.06
CA GLY A 258 12.85 -0.19 -31.64
C GLY A 258 13.46 1.02 -30.91
N VAL A 259 12.86 1.46 -29.79
CA VAL A 259 13.32 2.59 -28.99
C VAL A 259 13.94 2.08 -27.68
N LEU A 260 15.06 2.65 -27.28
CA LEU A 260 15.73 2.35 -26.02
C LEU A 260 15.55 3.50 -25.02
N PRO A 261 15.58 3.23 -23.69
CA PRO A 261 15.71 4.29 -22.70
C PRO A 261 16.95 5.15 -22.96
N GLN A 262 16.96 6.39 -22.49
CA GLN A 262 18.11 7.29 -22.64
C GLN A 262 19.24 6.94 -21.67
N ASN A 263 18.88 6.53 -20.45
CA ASN A 263 19.80 6.23 -19.37
C ASN A 263 19.68 4.77 -18.90
N ASN A 264 20.68 4.33 -18.14
CA ASN A 264 20.63 3.08 -17.40
C ASN A 264 19.66 3.22 -16.21
N GLY A 265 19.30 2.08 -15.62
CA GLY A 265 18.53 2.00 -14.40
C GLY A 265 17.11 1.46 -14.59
N ALA A 266 16.69 0.67 -13.61
CA ALA A 266 15.38 0.02 -13.63
C ALA A 266 14.91 -0.40 -12.23
N TRP A 267 13.62 -0.51 -12.12
CA TRP A 267 12.90 -1.11 -11.00
C TRP A 267 12.85 -2.62 -11.15
N LEU A 268 13.08 -3.37 -10.08
CA LEU A 268 12.82 -4.80 -10.03
C LEU A 268 11.34 -5.02 -9.70
N VAL A 269 10.64 -5.58 -10.66
CA VAL A 269 9.19 -5.85 -10.57
C VAL A 269 8.95 -7.30 -10.24
N ARG A 270 8.09 -7.54 -9.25
CA ARG A 270 7.42 -8.80 -9.00
C ARG A 270 6.07 -8.78 -9.72
N ASN A 271 5.88 -9.72 -10.66
CA ASN A 271 4.71 -9.77 -11.52
C ASN A 271 3.73 -10.86 -11.06
N SER A 272 2.48 -10.76 -11.51
CA SER A 272 1.36 -11.65 -11.17
C SER A 272 1.01 -12.67 -12.26
N TRP A 273 1.95 -13.03 -13.15
CA TRP A 273 1.70 -13.96 -14.27
C TRP A 273 2.37 -15.34 -14.08
N GLY A 274 2.65 -15.71 -12.84
CA GLY A 274 3.42 -16.92 -12.52
C GLY A 274 4.91 -16.76 -12.83
N ASP A 275 5.64 -17.87 -12.73
CA ASP A 275 7.11 -17.93 -12.79
C ASP A 275 7.67 -18.32 -14.18
N ASN A 276 6.89 -18.15 -15.24
CA ASN A 276 7.17 -18.69 -16.57
C ASN A 276 8.31 -18.02 -17.35
N ASN A 277 8.86 -16.88 -16.88
CA ASN A 277 10.02 -16.25 -17.51
C ASN A 277 11.34 -16.70 -16.86
N THR A 278 12.47 -16.39 -17.51
CA THR A 278 13.81 -16.80 -17.03
C THR A 278 14.25 -16.10 -15.72
N MET A 279 13.49 -15.13 -15.23
CA MET A 279 13.70 -14.49 -13.93
C MET A 279 12.70 -14.97 -12.87
N GLY A 280 11.95 -16.06 -13.13
CA GLY A 280 11.03 -16.67 -12.16
C GLY A 280 9.90 -15.74 -11.76
N GLY A 281 9.24 -15.11 -12.74
CA GLY A 281 8.11 -14.20 -12.52
C GLY A 281 8.48 -12.74 -12.29
N TYR A 282 9.78 -12.39 -12.26
CA TYR A 282 10.25 -11.01 -12.13
C TYR A 282 10.63 -10.44 -13.50
N PHE A 283 10.70 -9.10 -13.58
CA PHE A 283 11.28 -8.39 -14.71
C PHE A 283 11.80 -7.01 -14.29
N TRP A 284 12.63 -6.40 -15.14
CA TRP A 284 13.13 -5.05 -14.96
C TRP A 284 12.29 -4.04 -15.73
N LEU A 285 11.75 -3.03 -15.05
CA LEU A 285 11.00 -1.93 -15.62
C LEU A 285 11.88 -0.68 -15.66
N SER A 286 12.13 -0.14 -16.84
CA SER A 286 12.93 1.08 -16.98
C SER A 286 12.40 2.23 -16.12
N TYR A 287 13.28 3.00 -15.48
CA TYR A 287 12.92 4.26 -14.81
C TYR A 287 12.22 5.25 -15.74
N GLU A 288 12.52 5.18 -17.05
CA GLU A 288 11.99 6.08 -18.07
C GLU A 288 10.70 5.57 -18.71
N ASP A 289 10.05 4.55 -18.13
CA ASP A 289 8.76 4.08 -18.64
C ASP A 289 7.72 5.20 -18.64
N LYS A 290 6.90 5.22 -19.69
CA LYS A 290 5.95 6.29 -19.97
C LYS A 290 4.93 6.56 -18.87
N TYR A 291 4.52 5.52 -18.13
CA TYR A 291 3.38 5.61 -17.23
C TYR A 291 3.67 5.23 -15.78
N ILE A 292 4.86 4.70 -15.49
CA ILE A 292 5.20 4.33 -14.12
C ILE A 292 5.19 5.55 -13.19
N PHE A 293 4.58 5.43 -12.04
CA PHE A 293 4.39 6.50 -11.03
C PHE A 293 3.68 7.76 -11.52
N GLY A 294 3.10 7.72 -12.72
CA GLY A 294 2.30 8.83 -13.25
C GLY A 294 0.87 8.83 -12.69
N GLU A 295 0.23 10.00 -12.74
CA GLU A 295 -1.15 10.21 -12.25
C GLU A 295 -2.21 9.34 -12.93
N LYS A 296 -1.92 8.83 -14.12
CA LYS A 296 -2.88 8.07 -14.92
C LYS A 296 -3.40 6.81 -14.21
N TYR A 297 -2.58 6.20 -13.38
CA TYR A 297 -2.86 4.93 -12.70
C TYR A 297 -2.67 5.05 -11.18
N SER A 298 -3.02 6.20 -10.62
CA SER A 298 -2.95 6.44 -9.18
C SER A 298 -4.07 5.75 -8.40
N PRO A 299 -3.90 5.49 -7.09
CA PRO A 299 -2.67 5.76 -6.34
C PRO A 299 -1.62 4.67 -6.51
N ASN A 300 -0.34 5.06 -6.55
CA ASN A 300 0.77 4.19 -6.26
C ASN A 300 1.04 4.29 -4.76
N PHE A 301 1.27 3.18 -4.05
CA PHE A 301 1.35 3.24 -2.59
C PHE A 301 2.36 2.27 -1.98
N THR A 302 2.74 2.57 -0.76
CA THR A 302 3.47 1.65 0.13
C THR A 302 2.79 1.58 1.49
N ILE A 303 2.96 0.46 2.20
CA ILE A 303 2.33 0.21 3.50
C ILE A 303 3.32 0.59 4.60
N ASP A 304 3.04 1.68 5.32
CA ASP A 304 3.94 2.19 6.35
C ASP A 304 3.80 1.44 7.69
N GLU A 305 2.57 1.10 8.10
CA GLU A 305 2.32 0.41 9.37
C GLU A 305 1.45 -0.83 9.16
N VAL A 306 1.68 -1.85 9.97
CA VAL A 306 0.83 -3.03 10.08
C VAL A 306 0.21 -3.04 11.47
N THR A 307 -1.05 -3.43 11.53
CA THR A 307 -1.80 -3.62 12.76
C THR A 307 -2.14 -5.09 12.92
N GLU A 308 -1.73 -5.70 14.03
CA GLU A 308 -2.24 -7.00 14.45
C GLU A 308 -3.60 -6.80 15.11
N ILE A 309 -4.62 -7.47 14.58
CA ILE A 309 -6.01 -7.32 15.01
C ILE A 309 -6.27 -8.35 16.10
N THR A 310 -6.69 -7.88 17.26
CA THR A 310 -6.99 -8.71 18.43
C THR A 310 -8.46 -8.61 18.82
N ASP A 311 -8.97 -9.57 19.60
CA ASP A 311 -10.39 -9.67 19.96
C ASP A 311 -10.90 -8.50 20.81
N ASP A 312 -10.01 -7.75 21.47
CA ASP A 312 -10.34 -6.58 22.28
C ASP A 312 -10.40 -5.26 21.47
N MET A 313 -10.00 -5.32 20.20
CA MET A 313 -10.08 -4.19 19.29
C MET A 313 -11.44 -4.08 18.61
N THR A 314 -11.85 -2.87 18.33
CA THR A 314 -13.03 -2.57 17.52
C THR A 314 -12.72 -1.46 16.54
N LEU A 315 -12.97 -1.71 15.26
CA LEU A 315 -12.97 -0.69 14.23
C LEU A 315 -14.37 -0.13 14.05
N LEU A 316 -14.55 1.18 14.29
CA LEU A 316 -15.76 1.89 13.95
C LEU A 316 -15.52 2.62 12.61
N GLN A 317 -16.34 2.33 11.61
CA GLN A 317 -16.22 2.88 10.27
C GLN A 317 -17.56 2.90 9.55
N ASP A 318 -17.78 3.93 8.73
CA ASP A 318 -18.89 4.00 7.78
C ASP A 318 -18.48 3.54 6.38
N GLU A 319 -17.19 3.65 6.04
CA GLU A 319 -16.64 3.43 4.71
C GLU A 319 -15.79 2.15 4.66
N ARG A 320 -16.43 1.02 4.32
CA ARG A 320 -15.74 -0.28 4.23
C ARG A 320 -14.88 -0.45 2.97
N TYR A 321 -14.96 0.47 2.02
CA TYR A 321 -14.42 0.25 0.67
C TYR A 321 -13.30 1.20 0.30
N GLY A 322 -12.87 2.03 1.24
CA GLY A 322 -11.93 3.12 0.97
C GLY A 322 -12.57 4.27 0.20
N ALA A 323 -11.78 5.29 -0.11
CA ALA A 323 -12.27 6.46 -0.80
C ALA A 323 -12.68 6.14 -2.25
N THR A 324 -13.96 6.24 -2.54
CA THR A 324 -14.52 6.10 -3.89
C THR A 324 -14.60 7.44 -4.63
N TYR A 325 -14.57 8.56 -3.88
CA TYR A 325 -14.59 9.92 -4.41
C TYR A 325 -13.66 10.82 -3.61
N SER A 326 -13.03 11.75 -4.29
CA SER A 326 -12.34 12.88 -3.66
C SER A 326 -13.09 14.17 -3.98
N PHE A 327 -13.26 15.02 -2.97
CA PHE A 327 -13.82 16.34 -3.14
C PHE A 327 -12.69 17.37 -3.10
N ASN A 328 -12.55 18.14 -4.17
CA ASN A 328 -11.71 19.33 -4.19
C ASN A 328 -12.62 20.54 -4.10
N TYR A 329 -12.56 21.27 -2.99
CA TYR A 329 -13.22 22.57 -2.90
C TYR A 329 -12.27 23.64 -3.45
N VAL A 330 -12.68 24.28 -4.52
CA VAL A 330 -11.85 25.24 -5.28
C VAL A 330 -11.62 26.55 -4.50
N ASP A 331 -12.46 26.84 -3.49
CA ASP A 331 -12.48 28.11 -2.78
C ASP A 331 -12.13 28.04 -1.29
N SER A 332 -11.75 26.89 -0.75
CA SER A 332 -11.37 26.73 0.66
C SER A 332 -10.21 25.75 0.83
N ASN A 333 -9.22 26.17 1.60
CA ASN A 333 -8.12 25.29 2.03
C ASN A 333 -8.50 24.47 3.27
N ASP A 334 -9.67 24.74 3.87
CA ASP A 334 -10.14 24.08 5.08
C ASP A 334 -11.36 23.22 4.75
N ILE A 335 -11.26 21.92 5.00
CA ILE A 335 -12.30 20.92 4.77
C ILE A 335 -12.63 20.24 6.10
N THR A 336 -13.92 20.17 6.47
CA THR A 336 -14.42 19.41 7.62
C THR A 336 -15.21 18.19 7.15
N PHE A 337 -14.96 17.05 7.78
CA PHE A 337 -15.78 15.86 7.64
C PHE A 337 -16.34 15.50 9.02
N ILE A 338 -17.54 14.96 9.06
CA ILE A 338 -18.18 14.49 10.27
C ILE A 338 -18.73 13.10 10.02
N ASN A 339 -18.30 12.12 10.83
CA ASN A 339 -18.87 10.79 10.89
C ASN A 339 -19.47 10.57 12.27
N CYS A 340 -20.64 9.92 12.33
CA CYS A 340 -21.32 9.62 13.58
C CYS A 340 -21.19 8.15 13.92
N PHE A 341 -20.67 7.86 15.10
CA PHE A 341 -20.47 6.50 15.59
C PHE A 341 -21.26 6.23 16.87
N ASP A 342 -21.65 4.99 17.07
CA ASP A 342 -22.19 4.51 18.32
C ASP A 342 -21.10 3.80 19.12
N PHE A 343 -20.64 4.42 20.20
CA PHE A 343 -19.60 3.87 21.08
C PHE A 343 -20.14 2.79 22.03
N GLY A 344 -21.44 2.53 22.01
CA GLY A 344 -22.10 1.51 22.81
C GLY A 344 -22.30 1.90 24.27
N GLU A 345 -22.63 0.89 25.10
CA GLU A 345 -22.98 1.06 26.51
C GLU A 345 -21.76 0.96 27.47
N ASN A 346 -20.60 0.55 26.97
CA ASN A 346 -19.37 0.42 27.73
C ASN A 346 -18.41 1.54 27.42
N SER A 347 -17.71 2.02 28.45
CA SER A 347 -16.61 2.99 28.25
C SER A 347 -15.54 2.38 27.34
N ARG A 348 -15.14 3.11 26.31
CA ARG A 348 -14.09 2.73 25.34
C ARG A 348 -13.03 3.80 25.30
N THR A 349 -11.78 3.36 25.24
CA THR A 349 -10.67 4.25 24.92
C THR A 349 -10.55 4.32 23.42
N LEU A 350 -10.48 5.53 22.92
CA LEU A 350 -10.14 5.81 21.54
C LEU A 350 -8.62 5.88 21.44
N ASP A 351 -8.03 4.95 20.70
CA ASP A 351 -6.58 4.91 20.60
C ASP A 351 -6.09 5.64 19.37
N LYS A 352 -6.72 5.39 18.22
CA LYS A 352 -6.33 6.00 16.95
C LYS A 352 -7.54 6.51 16.18
N VAL A 353 -7.30 7.55 15.39
CA VAL A 353 -8.21 8.02 14.34
C VAL A 353 -7.55 7.80 13.00
N LEU A 354 -8.28 7.19 12.07
CA LEU A 354 -7.82 6.91 10.72
C LEU A 354 -8.56 7.83 9.73
N PHE A 355 -7.81 8.45 8.82
CA PHE A 355 -8.37 9.24 7.73
C PHE A 355 -7.48 9.18 6.48
N GLU A 356 -8.04 9.48 5.32
CA GLU A 356 -7.32 9.59 4.07
C GLU A 356 -7.15 11.06 3.67
N THR A 357 -5.97 11.42 3.16
CA THR A 357 -5.71 12.71 2.54
C THR A 357 -4.96 12.55 1.22
N LYS A 358 -5.27 13.40 0.25
CA LYS A 358 -4.54 13.50 -1.02
C LYS A 358 -3.43 14.56 -0.98
N SER A 359 -3.30 15.27 0.14
CA SER A 359 -2.35 16.38 0.30
C SER A 359 -1.16 15.99 1.15
N ASN A 360 0.04 16.30 0.69
CA ASN A 360 1.26 16.26 1.50
C ASN A 360 1.29 17.47 2.45
N GLY A 361 1.70 17.27 3.69
CA GLY A 361 1.90 18.34 4.65
C GLY A 361 0.61 19.03 5.11
N ALA A 362 -0.55 18.39 5.03
CA ALA A 362 -1.82 18.95 5.51
C ALA A 362 -1.84 19.04 7.03
N ASP A 363 -2.30 20.19 7.55
CA ASP A 363 -2.60 20.32 8.97
C ASP A 363 -3.98 19.70 9.26
N TYR A 364 -4.12 19.08 10.44
CA TYR A 364 -5.38 18.49 10.88
C TYR A 364 -5.71 18.83 12.31
N GLU A 365 -7.01 18.92 12.60
CA GLU A 365 -7.58 18.97 13.94
C GLU A 365 -8.73 17.98 14.04
N ILE A 366 -8.75 17.16 15.09
CA ILE A 366 -9.75 16.13 15.32
C ILE A 366 -10.49 16.44 16.62
N TYR A 367 -11.82 16.42 16.55
CA TYR A 367 -12.69 16.67 17.68
C TYR A 367 -13.69 15.54 17.85
N TYR A 368 -14.02 15.23 19.09
CA TYR A 368 -15.23 14.52 19.44
C TYR A 368 -16.36 15.55 19.63
N ILE A 369 -17.49 15.29 18.98
CA ILE A 369 -18.68 16.15 19.03
C ILE A 369 -19.85 15.31 19.60
N PRO A 370 -20.51 15.73 20.69
CA PRO A 370 -21.69 15.04 21.21
C PRO A 370 -22.80 14.99 20.16
N VAL A 371 -23.44 13.82 20.00
CA VAL A 371 -24.61 13.64 19.13
C VAL A 371 -25.87 13.50 20.01
N ARG A 372 -26.88 14.31 19.74
CA ARG A 372 -28.19 14.27 20.40
C ARG A 372 -29.28 14.16 19.35
N ASP A 373 -30.15 13.15 19.52
CA ASP A 373 -31.22 12.86 18.55
C ASP A 373 -30.74 12.68 17.10
N GLY A 374 -29.54 12.11 16.94
CA GLY A 374 -28.92 11.87 15.64
C GLY A 374 -28.27 13.11 15.00
N VAL A 375 -28.18 14.22 15.71
CA VAL A 375 -27.58 15.47 15.22
C VAL A 375 -26.35 15.83 16.04
N PRO A 376 -25.18 16.06 15.40
CA PRO A 376 -23.99 16.58 16.08
C PRO A 376 -24.24 17.99 16.65
N SER A 377 -23.68 18.25 17.82
CA SER A 377 -23.81 19.56 18.48
C SER A 377 -23.17 20.69 17.65
N ASN A 378 -23.91 21.77 17.45
CA ASN A 378 -23.40 23.00 16.82
C ASN A 378 -22.71 23.94 17.82
N ASP A 379 -22.72 23.60 19.11
CA ASP A 379 -22.05 24.39 20.16
C ASP A 379 -20.59 23.93 20.27
N GLU A 380 -19.68 24.72 19.72
CA GLU A 380 -18.25 24.42 19.75
C GLU A 380 -17.68 24.31 21.19
N SER A 381 -18.35 24.88 22.18
CA SER A 381 -17.92 24.76 23.58
C SER A 381 -18.07 23.32 24.13
N GLU A 382 -18.88 22.50 23.47
CA GLU A 382 -19.07 21.08 23.79
C GLU A 382 -18.07 20.16 23.06
N TRP A 383 -17.34 20.68 22.09
CA TRP A 383 -16.39 19.91 21.32
C TRP A 383 -15.14 19.62 22.15
N LYS A 384 -14.69 18.38 22.11
CA LYS A 384 -13.48 17.95 22.82
C LYS A 384 -12.38 17.65 21.83
N SER A 385 -11.29 18.38 21.92
CA SER A 385 -10.10 18.08 21.10
C SER A 385 -9.57 16.68 21.42
N VAL A 386 -9.36 15.91 20.37
CA VAL A 386 -8.81 14.54 20.42
C VAL A 386 -7.35 14.55 19.99
N ALA A 387 -7.07 15.10 18.82
CA ALA A 387 -5.71 15.20 18.29
C ALA A 387 -5.60 16.39 17.32
N SER A 388 -4.39 16.87 17.14
CA SER A 388 -4.05 17.87 16.13
C SER A 388 -2.61 17.72 15.70
N GLY A 389 -2.29 18.11 14.47
CA GLY A 389 -0.93 18.02 13.96
C GLY A 389 -0.83 18.26 12.48
N LYS A 390 0.22 17.69 11.90
CA LYS A 390 0.50 17.77 10.47
C LYS A 390 0.83 16.39 9.92
N VAL A 391 0.23 16.02 8.80
CA VAL A 391 0.58 14.80 8.07
C VAL A 391 1.77 15.07 7.15
N ALA A 392 2.70 14.12 7.06
CA ALA A 392 3.89 14.29 6.23
C ALA A 392 3.57 14.07 4.74
N TYR A 393 2.72 13.10 4.42
CA TYR A 393 2.41 12.67 3.04
C TYR A 393 0.93 12.34 2.87
N SER A 394 0.50 12.33 1.60
CA SER A 394 -0.81 11.83 1.19
C SER A 394 -0.94 10.32 1.43
N GLY A 395 -2.17 9.85 1.60
CA GLY A 395 -2.51 8.45 1.88
C GLY A 395 -3.40 8.31 3.10
N TYR A 396 -3.47 7.09 3.62
CA TYR A 396 -4.16 6.80 4.87
C TYR A 396 -3.23 7.12 6.05
N GLN A 397 -3.74 7.93 6.95
CA GLN A 397 -3.04 8.39 8.15
C GLN A 397 -3.73 7.85 9.38
N SER A 398 -2.96 7.32 10.32
CA SER A 398 -3.46 7.08 11.67
C SER A 398 -2.77 8.01 12.65
N VAL A 399 -3.55 8.63 13.50
CA VAL A 399 -3.07 9.54 14.54
C VAL A 399 -3.54 9.07 15.90
N ASP A 400 -2.67 9.17 16.89
CA ASP A 400 -2.98 8.74 18.25
C ASP A 400 -4.02 9.69 18.87
N ALA A 401 -5.05 9.10 19.46
CA ALA A 401 -6.08 9.83 20.20
C ALA A 401 -5.70 10.08 21.66
N ASN A 402 -4.43 9.84 22.05
CA ASN A 402 -3.86 10.11 23.37
C ASN A 402 -4.68 9.55 24.55
N GLY A 403 -5.28 8.37 24.36
CA GLY A 403 -6.09 7.75 25.38
C GLY A 403 -7.41 8.45 25.66
N PHE A 404 -7.95 9.15 24.67
CA PHE A 404 -9.26 9.81 24.79
C PHE A 404 -10.32 8.77 25.15
N VAL A 405 -11.06 9.00 26.25
CA VAL A 405 -12.17 8.15 26.64
C VAL A 405 -13.45 8.66 26.01
N ALA A 406 -13.97 7.90 25.04
CA ALA A 406 -15.22 8.25 24.37
C ALA A 406 -16.38 8.16 25.38
N PRO A 407 -17.24 9.19 25.45
CA PRO A 407 -18.48 9.10 26.20
C PRO A 407 -19.38 7.98 25.68
N LEU A 408 -20.23 7.44 26.57
CA LEU A 408 -21.20 6.41 26.23
C LEU A 408 -22.22 6.90 25.20
N GLY A 409 -22.67 6.02 24.33
CA GLY A 409 -23.66 6.31 23.33
C GLY A 409 -23.04 6.87 22.03
N ARG A 410 -23.79 7.78 21.37
CA ARG A 410 -23.42 8.32 20.06
C ARG A 410 -22.54 9.57 20.16
N GLY A 411 -21.52 9.61 19.32
CA GLY A 411 -20.66 10.75 19.12
C GLY A 411 -20.32 10.94 17.64
N ALA A 412 -19.83 12.13 17.29
CA ALA A 412 -19.37 12.48 15.95
C ALA A 412 -18.00 13.21 16.01
#